data_1fb6fa40b1a644a5831d36e9152bf48b
#
_entry.id   1fb6fa40b1a644a5831d36e9152bf48b
#
_cell.length_a   1.000
_cell.length_b   1.000
_cell.length_c   1.000
_cell.angle_alpha   90.00
_cell.angle_beta   90.00
_cell.angle_gamma   90.00
#
_symmetry.space_group_name_H-M   'P 1'
#
loop_
_entity.id
_entity.type
_entity.pdbx_description
1 polymer ?
#
loop_
_entity_poly.entity_id
_entity_poly.type
_entity_poly.pdbx_seq_one_letter_code
_entity_poly.pdbx_strand_id
1 'polypeptide(L)'
;PNNYALESGIYMGNEQKLGTQFILKYGIRLSIINNVGPGTIFNFDTEGNPIDSTVYENGDFFNTYVALEPRLGLVYLLNETSSIKSSYSKNVQYIQQAQNSTAGSPFNIWFPTSPNVKPQSSHQVALGYFKNFNDGMFETSLEGYYKSISNAIDFRDHAELILNKYLEGEVLSGTGWSYGAELMIKKTTGKLSGWASYTWSKAMRKIPGINSGNPYRAPYDRPNDISIVANYNLNEKISFGFTWVYATGQPVTFPVGRFEYNNTIIPVYTDRNSFRMLDYHRLDLSFTYRFNVNEDKRWKSDLNFSIYNVYNRKNPYLISFKSEIDNTSITYAEMTYLFGILPSITYNFKF
;
A
#
# COMPACT_ATOMS: atom_id res chain seq x y z
N PRO A 1 -15.78 18.97 -7.78
CA PRO A 1 -16.93 18.90 -6.89
C PRO A 1 -16.49 18.60 -5.47
N ASN A 2 -17.10 19.24 -4.48
CA ASN A 2 -16.89 18.93 -3.08
C ASN A 2 -17.89 17.84 -2.67
N ASN A 3 -17.41 16.76 -2.07
CA ASN A 3 -18.25 15.70 -1.53
C ASN A 3 -18.14 15.73 0.00
N TYR A 4 -19.28 15.79 0.66
CA TYR A 4 -19.34 15.78 2.12
C TYR A 4 -19.91 14.45 2.61
N ALA A 5 -19.32 13.93 3.67
CA ALA A 5 -19.80 12.71 4.32
C ALA A 5 -19.57 12.78 5.82
N LEU A 6 -20.48 12.18 6.57
CA LEU A 6 -20.38 11.98 8.02
C LEU A 6 -20.13 10.50 8.28
N GLU A 7 -18.94 10.15 8.81
CA GLU A 7 -18.63 8.81 9.26
C GLU A 7 -18.78 8.72 10.77
N SER A 8 -19.52 7.72 11.23
CA SER A 8 -19.75 7.42 12.64
C SER A 8 -19.44 5.96 12.93
N GLY A 9 -19.00 5.66 14.13
CA GLY A 9 -18.70 4.27 14.51
C GLY A 9 -18.78 4.05 16.01
N ILE A 10 -19.33 2.89 16.38
CA ILE A 10 -19.36 2.37 17.75
C ILE A 10 -18.63 1.04 17.72
N TYR A 11 -17.78 0.80 18.70
CA TYR A 11 -17.07 -0.47 18.81
C TYR A 11 -17.06 -0.98 20.24
N MET A 12 -17.02 -2.29 20.37
CA MET A 12 -16.82 -3.00 21.63
C MET A 12 -15.83 -4.14 21.40
N GLY A 13 -14.92 -4.32 22.33
CA GLY A 13 -13.94 -5.39 22.26
C GLY A 13 -13.53 -5.87 23.65
N ASN A 14 -13.08 -7.13 23.72
CA ASN A 14 -12.60 -7.75 24.92
C ASN A 14 -11.39 -8.63 24.63
N GLU A 15 -10.51 -8.75 25.62
CA GLU A 15 -9.41 -9.71 25.65
C GLU A 15 -9.58 -10.58 26.90
N GLN A 16 -9.68 -11.87 26.70
CA GLN A 16 -9.91 -12.85 27.77
C GLN A 16 -8.82 -13.90 27.78
N LYS A 17 -8.19 -14.09 28.93
CA LYS A 17 -7.28 -15.21 29.18
C LYS A 17 -8.08 -16.43 29.61
N LEU A 18 -7.91 -17.52 28.90
CA LEU A 18 -8.56 -18.81 29.16
C LEU A 18 -7.48 -19.79 29.62
N GLY A 19 -7.35 -19.93 30.94
CA GLY A 19 -6.24 -20.64 31.55
C GLY A 19 -4.90 -19.95 31.35
N THR A 20 -3.82 -20.74 31.30
CA THR A 20 -2.44 -20.24 31.14
C THR A 20 -1.96 -20.18 29.70
N GLN A 21 -2.65 -20.86 28.78
CA GLN A 21 -2.18 -21.08 27.42
C GLN A 21 -2.96 -20.33 26.34
N PHE A 22 -4.21 -19.95 26.58
CA PHE A 22 -5.06 -19.34 25.58
C PHE A 22 -5.38 -17.89 25.91
N ILE A 23 -5.29 -17.01 24.89
CA ILE A 23 -5.78 -15.64 24.95
C ILE A 23 -6.73 -15.44 23.78
N LEU A 24 -7.99 -15.13 24.09
CA LEU A 24 -9.02 -14.84 23.11
C LEU A 24 -9.24 -13.34 23.05
N LYS A 25 -9.14 -12.77 21.85
CA LYS A 25 -9.45 -11.37 21.55
C LYS A 25 -10.63 -11.34 20.61
N TYR A 26 -11.68 -10.64 20.99
CA TYR A 26 -12.85 -10.51 20.12
C TYR A 26 -13.46 -9.13 20.23
N GLY A 27 -14.04 -8.68 19.15
CA GLY A 27 -14.67 -7.39 19.11
C GLY A 27 -15.53 -7.20 17.87
N ILE A 28 -16.33 -6.18 17.92
CA ILE A 28 -17.23 -5.80 16.84
C ILE A 28 -17.27 -4.29 16.75
N ARG A 29 -17.25 -3.78 15.53
CA ARG A 29 -17.46 -2.37 15.21
C ARG A 29 -18.69 -2.28 14.30
N LEU A 30 -19.59 -1.37 14.61
CA LEU A 30 -20.61 -0.88 13.71
C LEU A 30 -20.14 0.45 13.16
N SER A 31 -19.97 0.55 11.86
CA SER A 31 -19.63 1.80 11.17
C SER A 31 -20.76 2.23 10.24
N ILE A 32 -21.01 3.53 10.18
CA ILE A 32 -22.06 4.14 9.38
C ILE A 32 -21.43 5.30 8.64
N ILE A 33 -21.64 5.39 7.33
CA ILE A 33 -21.33 6.58 6.55
C ILE A 33 -22.60 7.12 5.91
N ASN A 34 -22.76 8.44 6.01
CA ASN A 34 -23.83 9.18 5.38
C ASN A 34 -23.23 10.20 4.42
N ASN A 35 -23.62 10.16 3.15
CA ASN A 35 -23.30 11.24 2.24
C ASN A 35 -24.25 12.41 2.49
N VAL A 36 -23.69 13.61 2.54
CA VAL A 36 -24.42 14.84 2.93
C VAL A 36 -24.25 15.89 1.84
N GLY A 37 -25.35 16.56 1.46
CA GLY A 37 -25.33 17.67 0.54
C GLY A 37 -24.67 18.95 1.12
N PRO A 38 -24.33 19.90 0.27
CA PRO A 38 -24.78 20.03 -1.11
C PRO A 38 -24.00 19.15 -2.08
N GLY A 39 -24.68 18.62 -3.09
CA GLY A 39 -24.03 17.79 -4.11
C GLY A 39 -24.97 17.43 -5.26
N THR A 40 -24.37 17.02 -6.37
CA THR A 40 -25.11 16.49 -7.52
C THR A 40 -24.65 15.07 -7.78
N ILE A 41 -25.56 14.11 -7.74
CA ILE A 41 -25.31 12.72 -8.06
C ILE A 41 -25.84 12.44 -9.46
N PHE A 42 -24.99 11.89 -10.30
CA PHE A 42 -25.32 11.47 -11.66
C PHE A 42 -25.63 9.98 -11.68
N ASN A 43 -26.66 9.59 -12.42
CA ASN A 43 -26.91 8.19 -12.77
C ASN A 43 -26.29 7.91 -14.14
N PHE A 44 -25.73 6.72 -14.30
CA PHE A 44 -24.98 6.33 -15.48
C PHE A 44 -25.60 5.11 -16.15
N ASP A 45 -25.47 5.03 -17.48
CA ASP A 45 -25.75 3.81 -18.24
C ASP A 45 -24.60 2.78 -18.07
N THR A 46 -24.71 1.65 -18.74
CA THR A 46 -23.68 0.58 -18.73
C THR A 46 -22.36 1.03 -19.38
N GLU A 47 -22.40 2.04 -20.22
CA GLU A 47 -21.23 2.62 -20.90
C GLU A 47 -20.59 3.76 -20.10
N GLY A 48 -21.23 4.19 -18.99
CA GLY A 48 -20.75 5.26 -18.12
C GLY A 48 -21.18 6.65 -18.56
N ASN A 49 -22.10 6.76 -19.49
CA ASN A 49 -22.64 8.04 -19.88
C ASN A 49 -23.71 8.50 -18.89
N PRO A 50 -23.77 9.78 -18.56
CA PRO A 50 -24.77 10.29 -17.64
C PRO A 50 -26.16 10.22 -18.30
N ILE A 51 -27.14 9.64 -17.58
CA ILE A 51 -28.55 9.55 -18.00
C ILE A 51 -29.34 10.71 -17.41
N ASP A 52 -29.21 10.90 -16.11
CA ASP A 52 -29.86 11.94 -15.34
C ASP A 52 -29.04 12.38 -14.13
N SER A 53 -29.54 13.32 -13.35
CA SER A 53 -28.89 13.75 -12.12
C SER A 53 -29.89 14.21 -11.07
N THR A 54 -29.53 14.00 -9.80
CA THR A 54 -30.29 14.51 -8.65
C THR A 54 -29.42 15.50 -7.88
N VAL A 55 -29.96 16.66 -7.61
CA VAL A 55 -29.32 17.71 -6.81
C VAL A 55 -29.82 17.62 -5.37
N TYR A 56 -28.91 17.64 -4.43
CA TYR A 56 -29.17 17.64 -2.99
C TYR A 56 -28.74 18.97 -2.38
N GLU A 57 -29.56 19.49 -1.47
CA GLU A 57 -29.29 20.74 -0.79
C GLU A 57 -28.34 20.56 0.41
N ASN A 58 -27.93 21.69 0.99
CA ASN A 58 -27.02 21.68 2.14
C ASN A 58 -27.68 21.01 3.35
N GLY A 59 -27.02 19.97 3.86
CA GLY A 59 -27.51 19.20 5.00
C GLY A 59 -28.41 18.00 4.66
N ASP A 60 -28.77 17.80 3.38
CA ASP A 60 -29.53 16.62 2.96
C ASP A 60 -28.68 15.33 3.10
N PHE A 61 -29.23 14.34 3.79
CA PHE A 61 -28.68 12.99 3.83
C PHE A 61 -29.28 12.20 2.65
N PHE A 62 -28.44 11.81 1.69
CA PHE A 62 -28.93 11.20 0.46
C PHE A 62 -28.48 9.75 0.23
N ASN A 63 -27.51 9.28 0.98
CA ASN A 63 -27.03 7.91 0.89
C ASN A 63 -26.43 7.46 2.23
N THR A 64 -26.75 6.24 2.65
CA THR A 64 -26.25 5.67 3.91
C THR A 64 -25.79 4.25 3.71
N TYR A 65 -24.56 3.95 4.15
CA TYR A 65 -24.07 2.59 4.26
C TYR A 65 -23.78 2.25 5.72
N VAL A 66 -24.21 1.05 6.11
CA VAL A 66 -24.00 0.50 7.44
C VAL A 66 -23.17 -0.77 7.31
N ALA A 67 -22.14 -0.91 8.12
CA ALA A 67 -21.28 -2.09 8.09
C ALA A 67 -21.00 -2.61 9.50
N LEU A 68 -21.04 -3.93 9.62
CA LEU A 68 -20.62 -4.66 10.81
C LEU A 68 -19.25 -5.27 10.56
N GLU A 69 -18.28 -4.95 11.43
CA GLU A 69 -16.87 -5.30 11.31
C GLU A 69 -16.41 -6.16 12.51
N PRO A 70 -16.69 -7.47 12.49
CA PRO A 70 -16.22 -8.39 13.52
C PRO A 70 -14.71 -8.61 13.41
N ARG A 71 -14.07 -8.81 14.57
CA ARG A 71 -12.65 -9.16 14.73
C ARG A 71 -12.52 -10.28 15.75
N LEU A 72 -11.71 -11.27 15.43
CA LEU A 72 -11.42 -12.41 16.30
C LEU A 72 -9.91 -12.68 16.23
N GLY A 73 -9.30 -12.89 17.38
CA GLY A 73 -7.91 -13.32 17.50
C GLY A 73 -7.77 -14.38 18.56
N LEU A 74 -7.01 -15.42 18.27
CA LEU A 74 -6.66 -16.46 19.20
C LEU A 74 -5.15 -16.56 19.30
N VAL A 75 -4.62 -16.52 20.52
CA VAL A 75 -3.21 -16.80 20.82
C VAL A 75 -3.17 -18.09 21.64
N TYR A 76 -2.39 -19.03 21.15
CA TYR A 76 -2.07 -20.26 21.88
C TYR A 76 -0.58 -20.25 22.27
N LEU A 77 -0.30 -20.18 23.55
CA LEU A 77 1.05 -20.24 24.11
C LEU A 77 1.48 -21.70 24.19
N LEU A 78 2.41 -22.11 23.34
CA LEU A 78 2.98 -23.45 23.35
C LEU A 78 3.88 -23.65 24.57
N ASN A 79 4.65 -22.61 24.89
CA ASN A 79 5.51 -22.49 26.06
C ASN A 79 5.86 -21.01 26.28
N GLU A 80 6.76 -20.71 27.21
CA GLU A 80 7.17 -19.33 27.55
C GLU A 80 7.83 -18.56 26.38
N THR A 81 8.36 -19.26 25.39
CA THR A 81 9.09 -18.66 24.27
C THR A 81 8.40 -18.81 22.93
N SER A 82 7.32 -19.58 22.82
CA SER A 82 6.69 -19.91 21.53
C SER A 82 5.17 -19.79 21.60
N SER A 83 4.57 -19.25 20.54
CA SER A 83 3.13 -19.15 20.40
C SER A 83 2.66 -19.33 18.96
N ILE A 84 1.42 -19.78 18.81
CA ILE A 84 0.66 -19.74 17.55
C ILE A 84 -0.42 -18.67 17.72
N LYS A 85 -0.55 -17.81 16.70
CA LYS A 85 -1.60 -16.80 16.68
C LYS A 85 -2.42 -16.97 15.41
N SER A 86 -3.74 -16.89 15.54
CA SER A 86 -4.65 -16.83 14.41
C SER A 86 -5.56 -15.61 14.54
N SER A 87 -5.97 -15.07 13.42
CA SER A 87 -6.88 -13.94 13.41
C SER A 87 -7.83 -13.98 12.22
N TYR A 88 -9.00 -13.40 12.45
CA TYR A 88 -9.97 -13.05 11.43
C TYR A 88 -10.41 -11.62 11.64
N SER A 89 -10.55 -10.87 10.54
CA SER A 89 -11.14 -9.53 10.57
C SER A 89 -11.95 -9.26 9.30
N LYS A 90 -13.07 -8.57 9.49
CA LYS A 90 -13.78 -7.87 8.42
C LYS A 90 -13.50 -6.38 8.57
N ASN A 91 -13.13 -5.72 7.48
CA ASN A 91 -12.91 -4.27 7.44
C ASN A 91 -13.66 -3.66 6.27
N VAL A 92 -14.15 -2.43 6.47
CA VAL A 92 -14.83 -1.66 5.44
C VAL A 92 -14.10 -0.34 5.22
N GLN A 93 -13.93 0.04 3.98
CA GLN A 93 -13.22 1.26 3.57
C GLN A 93 -14.18 2.14 2.77
N TYR A 94 -14.37 3.37 3.22
CA TYR A 94 -15.30 4.32 2.65
C TYR A 94 -14.67 5.32 1.68
N ILE A 95 -13.35 5.35 1.59
CA ILE A 95 -12.62 6.13 0.59
C ILE A 95 -11.69 5.16 -0.14
N GLN A 96 -11.84 5.06 -1.45
CA GLN A 96 -11.06 4.16 -2.29
C GLN A 96 -10.20 4.95 -3.26
N GLN A 97 -9.04 4.42 -3.59
CA GLN A 97 -8.16 4.96 -4.62
C GLN A 97 -8.24 4.12 -5.88
N ALA A 98 -8.64 4.75 -6.98
CA ALA A 98 -8.46 4.17 -8.30
C ALA A 98 -7.14 4.69 -8.88
N GLN A 99 -6.33 3.75 -9.38
CA GLN A 99 -5.02 4.04 -9.96
C GLN A 99 -5.08 3.91 -11.46
N ASN A 100 -4.58 4.91 -12.17
CA ASN A 100 -4.32 4.72 -13.58
C ASN A 100 -3.05 3.88 -13.74
N SER A 101 -3.20 2.64 -14.21
CA SER A 101 -2.07 1.71 -14.42
C SER A 101 -1.35 1.93 -15.74
N THR A 102 -1.79 2.87 -16.56
CA THR A 102 -1.14 3.21 -17.83
C THR A 102 0.17 3.94 -17.54
N ALA A 103 1.27 3.47 -18.09
CA ALA A 103 2.55 4.15 -17.99
C ALA A 103 2.45 5.57 -18.56
N GLY A 104 2.97 6.54 -17.82
CA GLY A 104 2.95 7.96 -18.20
C GLY A 104 1.87 8.81 -17.55
N SER A 105 0.96 8.22 -16.80
CA SER A 105 -0.04 8.98 -16.04
C SER A 105 -0.01 8.62 -14.55
N PRO A 106 0.59 9.45 -13.68
CA PRO A 106 0.69 9.19 -12.25
C PRO A 106 -0.58 9.57 -11.47
N PHE A 107 -1.70 9.82 -12.14
CA PHE A 107 -2.91 10.28 -11.47
C PHE A 107 -3.61 9.16 -10.73
N ASN A 108 -3.57 9.25 -9.41
CA ASN A 108 -4.38 8.46 -8.50
C ASN A 108 -5.54 9.32 -8.03
N ILE A 109 -6.75 8.85 -8.22
CA ILE A 109 -7.97 9.58 -7.83
C ILE A 109 -8.61 8.88 -6.65
N TRP A 110 -8.94 9.66 -5.62
CA TRP A 110 -9.65 9.19 -4.45
C TRP A 110 -11.16 9.35 -4.64
N PHE A 111 -11.87 8.25 -4.51
CA PHE A 111 -13.32 8.20 -4.58
C PHE A 111 -13.89 7.97 -3.19
N PRO A 112 -14.63 8.94 -2.62
CA PRO A 112 -15.47 8.67 -1.48
C PRO A 112 -16.60 7.72 -1.88
N THR A 113 -17.10 6.97 -0.94
CA THR A 113 -18.30 6.16 -1.12
C THR A 113 -19.48 7.05 -1.53
N SER A 114 -20.23 6.62 -2.54
CA SER A 114 -21.39 7.31 -3.10
C SER A 114 -22.45 6.28 -3.53
N PRO A 115 -23.61 6.67 -4.04
CA PRO A 115 -24.55 5.72 -4.67
C PRO A 115 -23.91 4.87 -5.78
N ASN A 116 -22.96 5.43 -6.53
CA ASN A 116 -22.26 4.75 -7.63
C ASN A 116 -21.02 3.97 -7.16
N VAL A 117 -20.36 4.41 -6.11
CA VAL A 117 -19.13 3.80 -5.59
C VAL A 117 -19.39 3.19 -4.21
N LYS A 118 -19.73 1.89 -4.19
CA LYS A 118 -20.01 1.16 -2.94
C LYS A 118 -18.77 1.06 -2.05
N PRO A 119 -18.93 1.00 -0.72
CA PRO A 119 -17.81 0.76 0.19
C PRO A 119 -17.06 -0.53 -0.18
N GLN A 120 -15.73 -0.45 -0.21
CA GLN A 120 -14.92 -1.64 -0.32
C GLN A 120 -14.96 -2.39 1.00
N SER A 121 -15.21 -3.69 0.95
CA SER A 121 -15.13 -4.54 2.13
C SER A 121 -14.09 -5.65 1.94
N SER A 122 -13.47 -6.07 3.03
CA SER A 122 -12.51 -7.17 3.00
C SER A 122 -12.68 -8.11 4.18
N HIS A 123 -12.43 -9.39 3.94
CA HIS A 123 -12.29 -10.43 4.95
C HIS A 123 -10.86 -10.95 4.90
N GLN A 124 -10.21 -10.99 6.05
CA GLN A 124 -8.85 -11.48 6.15
C GLN A 124 -8.75 -12.54 7.25
N VAL A 125 -8.04 -13.61 6.94
CA VAL A 125 -7.59 -14.62 7.90
C VAL A 125 -6.08 -14.64 7.90
N ALA A 126 -5.47 -14.84 9.07
CA ALA A 126 -4.03 -15.01 9.22
C ALA A 126 -3.72 -16.07 10.28
N LEU A 127 -2.60 -16.76 10.07
CA LEU A 127 -2.03 -17.73 11.00
C LEU A 127 -0.53 -17.51 11.08
N GLY A 128 0.02 -17.43 12.29
CA GLY A 128 1.45 -17.20 12.50
C GLY A 128 2.01 -18.05 13.63
N TYR A 129 3.29 -18.42 13.47
CA TYR A 129 4.12 -19.03 14.51
C TYR A 129 5.19 -18.02 14.94
N PHE A 130 5.33 -17.82 16.24
CA PHE A 130 6.23 -16.87 16.87
C PHE A 130 7.13 -17.59 17.84
N LYS A 131 8.44 -17.29 17.78
CA LYS A 131 9.39 -17.88 18.70
C LYS A 131 10.52 -16.93 19.08
N ASN A 132 10.81 -16.89 20.36
CA ASN A 132 11.95 -16.18 20.94
C ASN A 132 13.06 -17.19 21.27
N PHE A 133 14.31 -16.82 21.00
CA PHE A 133 15.51 -17.63 21.29
C PHE A 133 16.47 -16.83 22.15
N ASN A 134 17.35 -17.55 22.87
CA ASN A 134 18.41 -16.99 23.69
C ASN A 134 17.90 -15.87 24.61
N ASP A 135 16.94 -16.21 25.49
CA ASP A 135 16.35 -15.31 26.48
C ASP A 135 15.79 -14.02 25.86
N GLY A 136 15.17 -14.14 24.67
CA GLY A 136 14.59 -13.02 23.95
C GLY A 136 15.58 -12.20 23.12
N MET A 137 16.84 -12.63 22.98
CA MET A 137 17.80 -11.97 22.10
C MET A 137 17.33 -11.99 20.65
N PHE A 138 16.74 -13.09 20.20
CA PHE A 138 16.16 -13.23 18.86
C PHE A 138 14.66 -13.45 18.95
N GLU A 139 13.91 -12.63 18.21
CA GLU A 139 12.49 -12.78 17.97
C GLU A 139 12.29 -13.22 16.51
N THR A 140 11.50 -14.26 16.29
CA THR A 140 11.20 -14.76 14.93
C THR A 140 9.71 -14.95 14.75
N SER A 141 9.21 -14.67 13.56
CA SER A 141 7.85 -15.01 13.16
C SER A 141 7.80 -15.55 11.74
N LEU A 142 6.88 -16.48 11.53
CA LEU A 142 6.45 -16.95 10.21
C LEU A 142 4.93 -16.87 10.19
N GLU A 143 4.40 -16.05 9.27
CA GLU A 143 2.97 -15.77 9.17
C GLU A 143 2.48 -16.03 7.75
N GLY A 144 1.25 -16.54 7.63
CA GLY A 144 0.56 -16.67 6.35
C GLY A 144 -0.80 -16.01 6.43
N TYR A 145 -1.25 -15.42 5.34
CA TYR A 145 -2.56 -14.76 5.29
C TYR A 145 -3.29 -14.99 3.96
N TYR A 146 -4.59 -14.87 4.02
CA TYR A 146 -5.48 -14.75 2.87
C TYR A 146 -6.48 -13.63 3.09
N LYS A 147 -6.67 -12.78 2.09
CA LYS A 147 -7.60 -11.65 2.11
C LYS A 147 -8.47 -11.69 0.85
N SER A 148 -9.79 -11.66 1.01
CA SER A 148 -10.76 -11.44 -0.05
C SER A 148 -11.28 -10.00 0.01
N ILE A 149 -11.56 -9.40 -1.15
CA ILE A 149 -12.00 -8.02 -1.28
C ILE A 149 -13.24 -7.99 -2.18
N SER A 150 -14.26 -7.28 -1.74
CA SER A 150 -15.46 -6.99 -2.52
C SER A 150 -15.54 -5.49 -2.78
N ASN A 151 -16.15 -5.11 -3.92
CA ASN A 151 -16.26 -3.73 -4.38
C ASN A 151 -14.90 -3.03 -4.55
N ALA A 152 -13.88 -3.79 -4.99
CA ALA A 152 -12.64 -3.18 -5.45
C ALA A 152 -12.93 -2.39 -6.73
N ILE A 153 -12.37 -1.18 -6.84
CA ILE A 153 -12.60 -0.31 -8.00
C ILE A 153 -11.37 -0.20 -8.89
N ASP A 154 -11.62 0.01 -10.18
CA ASP A 154 -10.60 0.38 -11.17
C ASP A 154 -11.26 1.21 -12.28
N PHE A 155 -10.46 1.91 -13.08
CA PHE A 155 -10.99 2.63 -14.24
C PHE A 155 -11.29 1.68 -15.39
N ARG A 156 -12.32 1.98 -16.18
CA ARG A 156 -12.56 1.31 -17.47
C ARG A 156 -11.38 1.55 -18.43
N ASP A 157 -11.31 0.76 -19.48
CA ASP A 157 -10.33 1.00 -20.53
C ASP A 157 -10.67 2.32 -21.24
N HIS A 158 -9.65 3.11 -21.56
CA HIS A 158 -9.76 4.45 -22.18
C HIS A 158 -10.53 5.48 -21.35
N ALA A 159 -10.55 5.35 -20.01
CA ALA A 159 -11.24 6.29 -19.13
C ALA A 159 -10.77 7.74 -19.31
N GLU A 160 -11.70 8.67 -19.39
CA GLU A 160 -11.45 10.10 -19.45
C GLU A 160 -11.29 10.66 -18.03
N LEU A 161 -10.05 10.95 -17.62
CA LEU A 161 -9.74 11.33 -16.24
C LEU A 161 -9.50 12.84 -16.05
N ILE A 162 -9.19 13.56 -17.12
CA ILE A 162 -8.79 14.97 -17.04
C ILE A 162 -10.01 15.85 -17.28
N LEU A 163 -10.28 16.76 -16.32
CA LEU A 163 -11.40 17.70 -16.38
C LEU A 163 -12.79 17.05 -16.59
N ASN A 164 -12.92 15.78 -16.22
CA ASN A 164 -14.16 15.04 -16.33
C ASN A 164 -15.01 15.21 -15.04
N LYS A 165 -16.19 15.81 -15.16
CA LYS A 165 -17.15 15.93 -14.03
C LYS A 165 -17.93 14.64 -13.75
N TYR A 166 -17.84 13.66 -14.65
CA TYR A 166 -18.53 12.36 -14.59
C TYR A 166 -17.61 11.21 -14.21
N LEU A 167 -16.57 11.48 -13.40
CA LEU A 167 -15.52 10.50 -13.05
C LEU A 167 -16.06 9.19 -12.48
N GLU A 168 -17.19 9.21 -11.76
CA GLU A 168 -17.81 7.98 -11.24
C GLU A 168 -18.32 7.05 -12.35
N GLY A 169 -18.69 7.58 -13.52
CA GLY A 169 -19.05 6.82 -14.70
C GLY A 169 -17.87 6.06 -15.33
N GLU A 170 -16.64 6.52 -15.05
CA GLU A 170 -15.41 5.87 -15.52
C GLU A 170 -14.92 4.73 -14.60
N VAL A 171 -15.62 4.51 -13.46
CA VAL A 171 -15.21 3.53 -12.46
C VAL A 171 -16.01 2.25 -12.59
N LEU A 172 -15.30 1.13 -12.68
CA LEU A 172 -15.87 -0.21 -12.62
C LEU A 172 -15.56 -0.85 -11.26
N SER A 173 -16.47 -1.69 -10.80
CA SER A 173 -16.36 -2.37 -9.51
C SER A 173 -16.35 -3.90 -9.68
N GLY A 174 -15.57 -4.57 -8.84
CA GLY A 174 -15.46 -6.02 -8.86
C GLY A 174 -14.88 -6.59 -7.58
N THR A 175 -14.19 -7.69 -7.70
CA THR A 175 -13.58 -8.42 -6.58
C THR A 175 -12.05 -8.39 -6.66
N GLY A 176 -11.42 -8.65 -5.51
CA GLY A 176 -9.98 -8.86 -5.44
C GLY A 176 -9.65 -9.89 -4.37
N TRP A 177 -8.42 -10.36 -4.39
CA TRP A 177 -7.88 -11.21 -3.33
C TRP A 177 -6.37 -11.03 -3.23
N SER A 178 -5.84 -11.26 -2.04
CA SER A 178 -4.40 -11.36 -1.83
C SER A 178 -4.08 -12.46 -0.83
N TYR A 179 -2.91 -13.05 -0.98
CA TYR A 179 -2.38 -14.03 -0.06
C TYR A 179 -0.85 -13.93 -0.04
N GLY A 180 -0.26 -14.39 1.05
CA GLY A 180 1.18 -14.34 1.20
C GLY A 180 1.69 -15.05 2.43
N ALA A 181 3.02 -15.09 2.51
CA ALA A 181 3.77 -15.57 3.66
C ALA A 181 4.84 -14.53 4.03
N GLU A 182 5.01 -14.30 5.32
CA GLU A 182 5.91 -13.30 5.89
C GLU A 182 6.83 -13.98 6.89
N LEU A 183 8.13 -13.77 6.72
CA LEU A 183 9.17 -14.23 7.65
C LEU A 183 9.86 -13.00 8.24
N MET A 184 9.99 -12.93 9.56
CA MET A 184 10.77 -11.91 10.25
C MET A 184 11.75 -12.55 11.23
N ILE A 185 12.95 -12.02 11.27
CA ILE A 185 13.98 -12.33 12.27
C ILE A 185 14.48 -11.00 12.83
N LYS A 186 14.37 -10.81 14.14
CA LYS A 186 14.82 -9.60 14.82
C LYS A 186 15.80 -9.96 15.93
N LYS A 187 16.93 -9.25 15.99
CA LYS A 187 17.90 -9.31 17.07
C LYS A 187 17.81 -8.02 17.89
N THR A 188 17.51 -8.17 19.17
CA THR A 188 17.14 -7.03 20.05
C THR A 188 18.32 -6.49 20.86
N THR A 189 19.31 -7.30 21.15
CA THR A 189 20.40 -7.01 22.12
C THR A 189 21.78 -7.23 21.56
N GLY A 190 22.81 -6.64 22.23
CA GLY A 190 24.23 -6.73 21.88
C GLY A 190 24.70 -5.58 20.99
N LYS A 191 25.97 -5.62 20.59
CA LYS A 191 26.57 -4.57 19.74
C LYS A 191 25.91 -4.48 18.36
N LEU A 192 25.47 -5.61 17.82
CA LEU A 192 24.71 -5.70 16.58
C LEU A 192 23.25 -5.96 16.94
N SER A 193 22.35 -5.09 16.53
CA SER A 193 20.88 -5.22 16.63
C SER A 193 20.24 -4.88 15.30
N GLY A 194 19.00 -5.31 15.09
CA GLY A 194 18.29 -5.05 13.83
C GLY A 194 17.29 -6.14 13.50
N TRP A 195 16.80 -6.12 12.27
CA TRP A 195 15.84 -7.11 11.79
C TRP A 195 15.96 -7.33 10.28
N ALA A 196 15.53 -8.50 9.85
CA ALA A 196 15.36 -8.84 8.46
C ALA A 196 13.94 -9.40 8.27
N SER A 197 13.24 -8.92 7.26
CA SER A 197 11.94 -9.43 6.86
C SER A 197 11.94 -9.81 5.39
N TYR A 198 11.18 -10.85 5.07
CA TYR A 198 10.88 -11.27 3.72
C TYR A 198 9.38 -11.54 3.61
N THR A 199 8.74 -10.91 2.63
CA THR A 199 7.34 -11.15 2.29
C THR A 199 7.26 -11.70 0.88
N TRP A 200 6.63 -12.86 0.75
CA TRP A 200 6.13 -13.36 -0.51
C TRP A 200 4.64 -13.16 -0.59
N SER A 201 4.14 -12.49 -1.64
CA SER A 201 2.71 -12.20 -1.76
C SER A 201 2.23 -12.20 -3.20
N LYS A 202 0.91 -12.36 -3.37
CA LYS A 202 0.22 -12.20 -4.64
C LYS A 202 -1.08 -11.46 -4.41
N ALA A 203 -1.33 -10.41 -5.22
CA ALA A 203 -2.54 -9.61 -5.16
C ALA A 203 -3.19 -9.51 -6.55
N MET A 204 -4.45 -9.89 -6.65
CA MET A 204 -5.20 -9.97 -7.90
C MET A 204 -6.51 -9.19 -7.79
N ARG A 205 -7.00 -8.73 -8.94
CA ARG A 205 -8.36 -8.18 -9.12
C ARG A 205 -9.07 -8.92 -10.24
N LYS A 206 -10.39 -8.95 -10.15
CA LYS A 206 -11.29 -9.42 -11.21
C LYS A 206 -12.46 -8.44 -11.27
N ILE A 207 -12.48 -7.62 -12.30
CA ILE A 207 -13.49 -6.57 -12.51
C ILE A 207 -14.13 -6.80 -13.87
N PRO A 208 -15.45 -7.00 -13.95
CA PRO A 208 -16.17 -7.08 -15.21
C PRO A 208 -15.90 -5.84 -16.07
N GLY A 209 -15.67 -6.02 -17.37
CA GLY A 209 -15.33 -4.93 -18.29
C GLY A 209 -13.84 -4.62 -18.39
N ILE A 210 -12.98 -5.23 -17.57
CA ILE A 210 -11.53 -5.15 -17.68
C ILE A 210 -10.97 -6.53 -18.02
N ASN A 211 -10.02 -6.62 -18.96
CA ASN A 211 -9.41 -7.88 -19.45
C ASN A 211 -10.45 -8.96 -19.80
N SER A 212 -11.56 -8.58 -20.40
CA SER A 212 -12.68 -9.48 -20.72
C SER A 212 -13.20 -10.24 -19.47
N GLY A 213 -13.09 -9.64 -18.29
CA GLY A 213 -13.49 -10.24 -17.01
C GLY A 213 -12.50 -11.27 -16.45
N ASN A 214 -11.31 -11.42 -17.03
CA ASN A 214 -10.26 -12.28 -16.51
C ASN A 214 -9.50 -11.62 -15.36
N PRO A 215 -9.00 -12.38 -14.38
CA PRO A 215 -8.19 -11.85 -13.30
C PRO A 215 -6.90 -11.22 -13.79
N TYR A 216 -6.51 -10.10 -13.17
CA TYR A 216 -5.26 -9.38 -13.43
C TYR A 216 -4.58 -8.95 -12.13
N ARG A 217 -3.29 -8.61 -12.22
CA ARG A 217 -2.52 -8.18 -11.05
C ARG A 217 -3.04 -6.86 -10.51
N ALA A 218 -3.21 -6.78 -9.18
CA ALA A 218 -3.53 -5.50 -8.54
C ALA A 218 -2.35 -4.51 -8.73
N PRO A 219 -2.58 -3.19 -8.84
CA PRO A 219 -1.51 -2.22 -9.06
C PRO A 219 -0.40 -2.24 -8.00
N TYR A 220 -0.70 -2.74 -6.80
CA TYR A 220 0.23 -2.86 -5.67
C TYR A 220 0.79 -4.29 -5.49
N ASP A 221 0.58 -5.19 -6.45
CA ASP A 221 1.10 -6.56 -6.40
C ASP A 221 2.63 -6.56 -6.51
N ARG A 222 3.30 -6.98 -5.44
CA ARG A 222 4.75 -7.13 -5.34
C ARG A 222 5.08 -8.50 -4.79
N PRO A 223 5.41 -9.48 -5.64
CA PRO A 223 5.66 -10.86 -5.21
C PRO A 223 6.74 -11.03 -4.16
N ASN A 224 7.79 -10.22 -4.20
CA ASN A 224 8.87 -10.30 -3.22
C ASN A 224 9.14 -8.91 -2.66
N ASP A 225 9.20 -8.82 -1.34
CA ASP A 225 9.62 -7.64 -0.60
C ASP A 225 10.60 -8.08 0.49
N ILE A 226 11.78 -7.46 0.52
CA ILE A 226 12.82 -7.75 1.50
C ILE A 226 13.25 -6.44 2.15
N SER A 227 13.32 -6.44 3.47
CA SER A 227 13.87 -5.32 4.22
C SER A 227 14.86 -5.82 5.27
N ILE A 228 16.05 -5.22 5.30
CA ILE A 228 17.10 -5.53 6.27
C ILE A 228 17.52 -4.22 6.91
N VAL A 229 17.41 -4.16 8.23
CA VAL A 229 17.87 -3.02 9.03
C VAL A 229 18.85 -3.55 10.07
N ALA A 230 20.02 -2.95 10.15
CA ALA A 230 21.02 -3.32 11.14
C ALA A 230 21.64 -2.06 11.75
N ASN A 231 21.86 -2.11 13.06
CA ASN A 231 22.59 -1.10 13.81
C ASN A 231 23.74 -1.76 14.53
N TYR A 232 24.95 -1.24 14.32
CA TYR A 232 26.16 -1.73 14.97
C TYR A 232 26.73 -0.64 15.89
N ASN A 233 26.66 -0.85 17.21
CA ASN A 233 27.26 0.01 18.21
C ASN A 233 28.69 -0.45 18.43
N LEU A 234 29.67 0.22 17.83
CA LEU A 234 31.09 -0.07 18.02
C LEU A 234 31.47 0.15 19.50
N ASN A 235 31.02 1.30 20.02
CA ASN A 235 31.11 1.68 21.44
C ASN A 235 29.98 2.66 21.77
N GLU A 236 29.96 3.25 22.96
CA GLU A 236 28.93 4.18 23.40
C GLU A 236 28.86 5.46 22.55
N LYS A 237 29.99 5.87 21.95
CA LYS A 237 30.09 7.09 21.14
C LYS A 237 29.81 6.86 19.67
N ILE A 238 30.10 5.67 19.13
CA ILE A 238 30.09 5.42 17.70
C ILE A 238 29.10 4.31 17.37
N SER A 239 28.20 4.59 16.43
CA SER A 239 27.31 3.60 15.85
C SER A 239 27.19 3.75 14.34
N PHE A 240 26.95 2.62 13.68
CA PHE A 240 26.69 2.52 12.24
C PHE A 240 25.29 1.98 12.03
N GLY A 241 24.58 2.56 11.06
CA GLY A 241 23.28 2.07 10.60
C GLY A 241 23.37 1.60 9.16
N PHE A 242 22.65 0.54 8.88
CA PHE A 242 22.53 -0.09 7.58
C PHE A 242 21.05 -0.35 7.31
N THR A 243 20.55 0.06 6.13
CA THR A 243 19.21 -0.28 5.68
C THR A 243 19.29 -0.71 4.21
N TRP A 244 18.85 -1.92 3.93
CA TRP A 244 18.71 -2.40 2.57
C TRP A 244 17.28 -2.86 2.32
N VAL A 245 16.72 -2.41 1.20
CA VAL A 245 15.37 -2.76 0.77
C VAL A 245 15.39 -3.26 -0.66
N TYR A 246 14.55 -4.26 -0.92
CA TYR A 246 14.27 -4.79 -2.24
C TYR A 246 12.76 -5.01 -2.37
N ALA A 247 12.19 -4.64 -3.51
CA ALA A 247 10.81 -4.97 -3.86
C ALA A 247 10.70 -5.27 -5.35
N THR A 248 9.98 -6.33 -5.69
CA THR A 248 9.62 -6.62 -7.08
C THR A 248 8.89 -5.41 -7.69
N GLY A 249 9.17 -5.10 -8.94
CA GLY A 249 8.55 -4.01 -9.66
C GLY A 249 7.02 -4.11 -9.67
N GLN A 250 6.35 -2.97 -9.50
CA GLN A 250 4.89 -2.93 -9.53
C GLN A 250 4.35 -3.25 -10.93
N PRO A 251 3.15 -3.85 -11.03
CA PRO A 251 2.50 -4.08 -12.30
C PRO A 251 2.16 -2.78 -13.01
N VAL A 252 2.23 -2.82 -14.32
CA VAL A 252 1.96 -1.67 -15.19
C VAL A 252 1.42 -2.13 -16.53
N THR A 253 0.62 -1.30 -17.17
CA THR A 253 0.11 -1.52 -18.53
C THR A 253 0.98 -0.74 -19.51
N PHE A 254 1.74 -1.44 -20.36
CA PHE A 254 2.51 -0.83 -21.43
C PHE A 254 1.83 -0.97 -22.77
N PRO A 255 1.99 0.01 -23.68
CA PRO A 255 1.60 -0.17 -25.07
C PRO A 255 2.49 -1.25 -25.71
N VAL A 256 1.88 -2.13 -26.49
CA VAL A 256 2.57 -3.20 -27.22
C VAL A 256 2.70 -2.88 -28.71
N GLY A 257 2.03 -1.84 -29.15
CA GLY A 257 2.06 -1.36 -30.53
C GLY A 257 1.49 0.05 -30.63
N ARG A 258 1.43 0.54 -31.82
CA ARG A 258 0.80 1.81 -32.16
C ARG A 258 0.34 1.80 -33.62
N PHE A 259 -0.61 2.64 -33.92
CA PHE A 259 -0.99 2.98 -35.29
C PHE A 259 -1.19 4.48 -35.43
N GLU A 260 -1.09 4.97 -36.64
CA GLU A 260 -1.31 6.39 -36.94
C GLU A 260 -2.73 6.56 -37.52
N TYR A 261 -3.46 7.51 -36.99
CA TYR A 261 -4.76 7.90 -37.48
C TYR A 261 -4.88 9.43 -37.44
N ASN A 262 -5.19 10.06 -38.58
CA ASN A 262 -5.28 11.53 -38.72
C ASN A 262 -4.05 12.28 -38.14
N ASN A 263 -2.83 11.85 -38.47
CA ASN A 263 -1.55 12.39 -37.97
C ASN A 263 -1.41 12.32 -36.44
N THR A 264 -2.21 11.47 -35.77
CA THR A 264 -2.12 11.22 -34.33
C THR A 264 -1.68 9.79 -34.09
N ILE A 265 -0.65 9.61 -33.25
CA ILE A 265 -0.17 8.29 -32.87
C ILE A 265 -1.06 7.77 -31.74
N ILE A 266 -1.72 6.65 -31.99
CA ILE A 266 -2.61 5.99 -31.05
C ILE A 266 -1.89 4.74 -30.51
N PRO A 267 -1.57 4.66 -29.21
CA PRO A 267 -0.98 3.48 -28.60
C PRO A 267 -1.99 2.34 -28.49
N VAL A 268 -1.52 1.13 -28.76
CA VAL A 268 -2.31 -0.12 -28.63
C VAL A 268 -1.87 -0.83 -27.35
N TYR A 269 -2.79 -1.03 -26.45
CA TYR A 269 -2.57 -1.73 -25.19
C TYR A 269 -3.13 -3.16 -25.25
N THR A 270 -2.54 -4.05 -24.46
CA THR A 270 -3.07 -5.38 -24.18
C THR A 270 -3.70 -5.44 -22.79
N ASP A 271 -3.59 -6.60 -22.14
CA ASP A 271 -4.15 -6.81 -20.80
C ASP A 271 -3.64 -5.81 -19.76
N ARG A 272 -4.54 -5.39 -18.89
CA ARG A 272 -4.24 -4.52 -17.74
C ARG A 272 -3.19 -5.15 -16.83
N ASN A 273 -2.18 -4.36 -16.43
CA ASN A 273 -1.13 -4.77 -15.51
C ASN A 273 -0.37 -6.04 -15.95
N SER A 274 -0.22 -6.25 -17.27
CA SER A 274 0.45 -7.43 -17.85
C SER A 274 1.97 -7.38 -17.70
N PHE A 275 2.55 -6.20 -17.63
CA PHE A 275 3.99 -5.98 -17.44
C PHE A 275 4.34 -5.63 -15.99
N ARG A 276 5.64 -5.54 -15.71
CA ARG A 276 6.17 -5.02 -14.44
C ARG A 276 7.22 -3.96 -14.70
N MET A 277 7.26 -2.98 -13.82
CA MET A 277 8.39 -2.07 -13.70
C MET A 277 9.64 -2.85 -13.31
N LEU A 278 10.82 -2.24 -13.50
CA LEU A 278 12.07 -2.79 -12.96
C LEU A 278 12.00 -2.88 -11.43
N ASP A 279 12.67 -3.89 -10.88
CA ASP A 279 12.72 -4.08 -9.43
C ASP A 279 13.38 -2.89 -8.73
N TYR A 280 12.81 -2.53 -7.61
CA TYR A 280 13.31 -1.49 -6.73
C TYR A 280 14.28 -2.09 -5.71
N HIS A 281 15.48 -1.52 -5.56
CA HIS A 281 16.30 -1.80 -4.40
C HIS A 281 17.22 -0.62 -4.06
N ARG A 282 17.57 -0.51 -2.78
CA ARG A 282 18.35 0.61 -2.25
C ARG A 282 19.13 0.18 -1.02
N LEU A 283 20.33 0.74 -0.89
CA LEU A 283 21.16 0.64 0.29
C LEU A 283 21.39 2.04 0.87
N ASP A 284 21.10 2.20 2.15
CA ASP A 284 21.38 3.40 2.92
C ASP A 284 22.36 3.07 4.05
N LEU A 285 23.32 3.93 4.27
CA LEU A 285 24.28 3.82 5.37
C LEU A 285 24.23 5.07 6.25
N SER A 286 24.48 4.90 7.53
CA SER A 286 24.63 6.01 8.46
C SER A 286 25.76 5.77 9.46
N PHE A 287 26.38 6.86 9.87
CA PHE A 287 27.39 6.92 10.95
C PHE A 287 26.94 7.97 11.94
N THR A 288 26.90 7.60 13.22
CA THR A 288 26.54 8.52 14.29
C THR A 288 27.68 8.62 15.30
N TYR A 289 28.09 9.86 15.61
CA TYR A 289 29.02 10.16 16.67
C TYR A 289 28.31 10.92 17.79
N ARG A 290 28.28 10.36 19.03
CA ARG A 290 27.65 10.94 20.20
C ARG A 290 28.69 11.66 21.04
N PHE A 291 28.46 12.95 21.30
CA PHE A 291 29.27 13.75 22.18
C PHE A 291 28.79 13.53 23.61
N ASN A 292 29.69 13.70 24.60
CA ASN A 292 29.36 13.78 26.04
C ASN A 292 28.55 12.56 26.60
N VAL A 293 28.79 11.36 26.07
CA VAL A 293 28.04 10.16 26.49
C VAL A 293 28.22 9.82 27.96
N ASN A 294 29.47 9.99 28.47
CA ASN A 294 29.87 9.62 29.85
C ASN A 294 29.94 10.80 30.79
N GLU A 295 29.45 11.97 30.39
CA GLU A 295 29.48 13.17 31.22
C GLU A 295 28.07 13.46 31.75
N ASP A 296 27.99 13.84 33.03
CA ASP A 296 26.75 14.24 33.70
C ASP A 296 26.37 15.68 33.27
N LYS A 297 26.35 15.91 31.94
CA LYS A 297 26.00 17.20 31.36
C LYS A 297 24.51 17.32 31.15
N ARG A 298 23.98 18.50 31.42
CA ARG A 298 22.59 18.85 31.20
C ARG A 298 22.16 18.65 29.71
N TRP A 299 23.10 18.77 28.79
CA TRP A 299 22.84 18.63 27.37
C TRP A 299 23.68 17.52 26.72
N LYS A 300 23.05 16.78 25.83
CA LYS A 300 23.66 15.71 25.03
C LYS A 300 23.52 16.05 23.57
N SER A 301 24.51 15.72 22.76
CA SER A 301 24.45 15.97 21.32
C SER A 301 25.06 14.82 20.53
N ASP A 302 24.63 14.70 19.31
CA ASP A 302 25.18 13.76 18.33
C ASP A 302 25.25 14.38 16.94
N LEU A 303 26.19 13.90 16.16
CA LEU A 303 26.35 14.18 14.73
C LEU A 303 26.08 12.90 13.97
N ASN A 304 25.10 12.96 13.09
CA ASN A 304 24.76 11.85 12.17
C ASN A 304 25.15 12.24 10.76
N PHE A 305 25.95 11.40 10.12
CA PHE A 305 26.23 11.45 8.69
C PHE A 305 25.55 10.26 8.03
N SER A 306 24.73 10.50 7.01
CA SER A 306 24.05 9.43 6.29
C SER A 306 24.13 9.59 4.78
N ILE A 307 24.06 8.47 4.09
CA ILE A 307 24.04 8.40 2.63
C ILE A 307 22.85 7.52 2.24
N TYR A 308 21.90 8.15 1.60
CA TYR A 308 20.79 7.48 0.95
C TYR A 308 21.23 6.94 -0.41
N ASN A 309 20.85 5.71 -0.75
CA ASN A 309 21.13 5.08 -2.05
C ASN A 309 22.62 5.06 -2.40
N VAL A 310 23.43 4.45 -1.54
CA VAL A 310 24.91 4.43 -1.61
C VAL A 310 25.45 4.01 -2.98
N TYR A 311 24.82 3.02 -3.63
CA TYR A 311 25.25 2.55 -4.95
C TYR A 311 24.57 3.27 -6.13
N ASN A 312 23.90 4.41 -5.86
CA ASN A 312 23.35 5.30 -6.87
C ASN A 312 22.41 4.61 -7.89
N ARG A 313 21.59 3.65 -7.44
CA ARG A 313 20.65 2.99 -8.34
C ARG A 313 19.57 3.95 -8.80
N LYS A 314 19.33 3.99 -10.09
CA LYS A 314 18.22 4.71 -10.70
C LYS A 314 16.95 3.88 -10.58
N ASN A 315 16.28 3.95 -9.44
CA ASN A 315 15.04 3.23 -9.20
C ASN A 315 13.90 3.87 -10.02
N PRO A 316 13.11 3.09 -10.77
CA PRO A 316 12.06 3.63 -11.61
C PRO A 316 10.94 4.25 -10.78
N TYR A 317 10.56 5.47 -11.13
CA TYR A 317 9.37 6.15 -10.62
C TYR A 317 8.25 6.08 -11.66
N LEU A 318 8.57 6.39 -12.92
CA LEU A 318 7.66 6.45 -14.04
C LEU A 318 8.38 5.99 -15.30
N ILE A 319 7.67 5.30 -16.18
CA ILE A 319 8.10 5.02 -17.56
C ILE A 319 7.07 5.66 -18.48
N SER A 320 7.52 6.55 -19.36
CA SER A 320 6.72 7.17 -20.41
C SER A 320 7.22 6.76 -21.78
N PHE A 321 6.32 6.68 -22.75
CA PHE A 321 6.66 6.41 -24.13
C PHE A 321 6.56 7.71 -24.93
N LYS A 322 7.64 8.07 -25.62
CA LYS A 322 7.73 9.29 -26.42
C LYS A 322 8.13 8.94 -27.84
N SER A 323 7.59 9.69 -28.81
CA SER A 323 8.07 9.65 -30.19
C SER A 323 9.17 10.68 -30.38
N GLU A 324 10.14 10.39 -31.25
CA GLU A 324 11.19 11.33 -31.63
C GLU A 324 10.58 12.52 -32.39
N ILE A 325 11.03 13.74 -32.11
CA ILE A 325 10.45 14.97 -32.69
C ILE A 325 10.64 15.00 -34.22
N ASP A 326 11.83 14.60 -34.66
CA ASP A 326 12.21 14.65 -36.10
C ASP A 326 11.76 13.38 -36.85
N ASN A 327 11.44 12.29 -36.15
CA ASN A 327 10.98 11.04 -36.74
C ASN A 327 9.94 10.34 -35.83
N THR A 328 8.70 10.66 -36.03
CA THR A 328 7.57 10.08 -35.24
C THR A 328 7.46 8.57 -35.41
N SER A 329 8.18 7.97 -36.39
CA SER A 329 8.24 6.51 -36.55
C SER A 329 9.07 5.84 -35.45
N ILE A 330 9.91 6.58 -34.71
CA ILE A 330 10.72 6.05 -33.61
C ILE A 330 10.03 6.37 -32.29
N THR A 331 9.70 5.32 -31.52
CA THR A 331 9.21 5.46 -30.16
C THR A 331 10.22 4.86 -29.19
N TYR A 332 10.53 5.58 -28.12
CA TYR A 332 11.41 5.12 -27.05
C TYR A 332 10.73 5.21 -25.70
N ALA A 333 11.17 4.35 -24.77
CA ALA A 333 10.74 4.40 -23.37
C ALA A 333 11.69 5.27 -22.58
N GLU A 334 11.16 6.29 -21.93
CA GLU A 334 11.91 7.17 -21.02
C GLU A 334 11.58 6.83 -19.58
N MET A 335 12.60 6.49 -18.79
CA MET A 335 12.46 6.18 -17.37
C MET A 335 12.82 7.40 -16.53
N THR A 336 11.86 7.87 -15.74
CA THR A 336 12.08 8.89 -14.71
C THR A 336 12.41 8.22 -13.38
N TYR A 337 13.43 8.71 -12.68
CA TYR A 337 13.77 8.36 -11.31
C TYR A 337 13.86 9.62 -10.45
N LEU A 338 13.54 9.53 -9.15
CA LEU A 338 13.45 10.70 -8.28
C LEU A 338 14.81 11.05 -7.65
N PHE A 339 15.48 10.05 -7.05
CA PHE A 339 16.69 10.29 -6.28
C PHE A 339 17.78 9.28 -6.61
N GLY A 340 18.98 9.79 -6.84
CA GLY A 340 20.22 9.03 -6.85
C GLY A 340 20.84 8.99 -5.44
N ILE A 341 22.17 9.11 -5.37
CA ILE A 341 22.88 9.22 -4.09
C ILE A 341 22.60 10.59 -3.45
N LEU A 342 22.22 10.56 -2.14
CA LEU A 342 21.98 11.77 -1.34
C LEU A 342 22.73 11.67 -0.01
N PRO A 343 23.83 12.40 0.17
CA PRO A 343 24.45 12.56 1.47
C PRO A 343 23.67 13.55 2.33
N SER A 344 23.64 13.33 3.64
CA SER A 344 23.08 14.27 4.60
C SER A 344 23.87 14.30 5.91
N ILE A 345 23.85 15.44 6.57
CA ILE A 345 24.46 15.67 7.88
C ILE A 345 23.39 16.25 8.80
N THR A 346 23.22 15.63 9.97
CA THR A 346 22.26 16.11 10.98
C THR A 346 22.98 16.25 12.32
N TYR A 347 22.84 17.40 12.93
CA TYR A 347 23.28 17.63 14.31
C TYR A 347 22.07 17.69 15.23
N ASN A 348 22.02 16.81 16.20
CA ASN A 348 20.98 16.75 17.22
C ASN A 348 21.52 17.21 18.56
N PHE A 349 20.73 17.95 19.32
CA PHE A 349 21.04 18.26 20.71
C PHE A 349 19.77 18.19 21.57
N LYS A 350 19.96 17.76 22.82
CA LYS A 350 18.92 17.63 23.84
C LYS A 350 19.43 18.26 25.14
N PHE A 351 18.64 19.12 25.76
CA PHE A 351 18.90 19.79 27.00
C PHE A 351 17.80 19.52 28.04
#